data_d1b1fc867b6ee40c3e543279b88f8678
#
_entry.id   d1b1fc867b6ee40c3e543279b88f8678
#
_cell.length_a   1.000
_cell.length_b   1.000
_cell.length_c   1.000
_cell.angle_alpha   90.00
_cell.angle_beta   90.00
_cell.angle_gamma   90.00
#
_symmetry.space_group_name_H-M   'P 1'
#
loop_
_entity.id
_entity.type
_entity.pdbx_description
1 polymer ?
#
loop_
_entity_poly.entity_id
_entity_poly.type
_entity_poly.pdbx_seq_one_letter_code
_entity_poly.pdbx_strand_id
1 'polypeptide(L)'
;MDKIAVILPVYKNDKASYVKLACDSILNQTYENIHLYIGADGPVGKDLEECLRQYGKDERISVEWFKENRGLAIVLNDLLTVCFKAGYEYVARMDADDISMPERFEKQIAYLQQHPEIDVVGGAIEEIDENSKSRGKIIVYPETPE
;
A
#
# COMPACT_ATOMS: atom_id res chain seq x y z
N MET A 1 2.40 18.33 -9.64
CA MET A 1 2.05 16.88 -9.58
C MET A 1 1.72 16.53 -8.14
N ASP A 2 0.51 16.07 -7.90
CA ASP A 2 0.07 15.76 -6.54
C ASP A 2 0.80 14.56 -5.97
N LYS A 3 1.18 14.64 -4.70
CA LYS A 3 1.84 13.55 -4.00
C LYS A 3 0.82 12.58 -3.44
N ILE A 4 1.05 11.29 -3.69
CA ILE A 4 0.20 10.22 -3.18
C ILE A 4 0.86 9.61 -1.94
N ALA A 5 0.12 9.56 -0.83
CA ALA A 5 0.53 8.76 0.32
C ALA A 5 0.04 7.34 0.13
N VAL A 6 0.91 6.36 0.31
CA VAL A 6 0.56 4.94 0.25
C VAL A 6 0.63 4.38 1.66
N ILE A 7 -0.43 3.74 2.12
CA ILE A 7 -0.47 3.14 3.47
C ILE A 7 -0.43 1.62 3.35
N LEU A 8 0.50 1.00 4.09
CA LEU A 8 0.76 -0.44 4.03
C LEU A 8 0.92 -0.99 5.44
N PRO A 9 -0.10 -1.68 5.97
CA PRO A 9 0.00 -2.33 7.27
C PRO A 9 0.74 -3.66 7.15
N VAL A 10 1.56 -3.98 8.15
CA VAL A 10 2.33 -5.22 8.24
C VAL A 10 2.19 -5.78 9.65
N TYR A 11 2.07 -7.09 9.78
CA TYR A 11 2.03 -7.75 11.09
C TYR A 11 2.90 -9.02 11.08
N LYS A 12 3.03 -9.66 12.24
CA LYS A 12 3.99 -10.75 12.49
C LYS A 12 3.86 -11.96 11.54
N ASN A 13 2.67 -12.22 10.98
CA ASN A 13 2.46 -13.36 10.09
C ASN A 13 2.75 -13.04 8.61
N ASP A 14 3.05 -11.80 8.28
CA ASP A 14 3.44 -11.43 6.93
C ASP A 14 4.85 -11.94 6.63
N LYS A 15 5.05 -12.47 5.42
CA LYS A 15 6.36 -12.94 4.98
C LYS A 15 7.21 -11.78 4.46
N ALA A 16 8.46 -11.70 4.92
CA ALA A 16 9.39 -10.65 4.48
C ALA A 16 9.55 -10.63 2.95
N SER A 17 9.57 -11.80 2.29
CA SER A 17 9.68 -11.89 0.83
C SER A 17 8.48 -11.25 0.11
N TYR A 18 7.28 -11.39 0.65
CA TYR A 18 6.07 -10.77 0.08
C TYR A 18 6.04 -9.27 0.34
N VAL A 19 6.42 -8.84 1.53
CA VAL A 19 6.52 -7.42 1.88
C VAL A 19 7.52 -6.72 0.95
N LYS A 20 8.64 -7.37 0.65
CA LYS A 20 9.61 -6.85 -0.30
C LYS A 20 9.00 -6.62 -1.68
N LEU A 21 8.28 -7.59 -2.22
CA LEU A 21 7.61 -7.46 -3.52
C LEU A 21 6.56 -6.33 -3.50
N ALA A 22 5.80 -6.24 -2.41
CA ALA A 22 4.81 -5.17 -2.26
C ALA A 22 5.46 -3.79 -2.25
N CYS A 23 6.49 -3.59 -1.44
CA CYS A 23 7.23 -2.32 -1.36
C CYS A 23 7.89 -1.96 -2.69
N ASP A 24 8.56 -2.91 -3.32
CA ASP A 24 9.22 -2.67 -4.61
C ASP A 24 8.20 -2.27 -5.69
N SER A 25 7.00 -2.87 -5.68
CA SER A 25 5.96 -2.50 -6.64
C SER A 25 5.44 -1.08 -6.46
N ILE A 26 5.50 -0.55 -5.25
CA ILE A 26 5.15 0.86 -4.97
C ILE A 26 6.29 1.80 -5.38
N LEU A 27 7.53 1.44 -5.07
CA LEU A 27 8.69 2.26 -5.41
C LEU A 27 8.94 2.33 -6.91
N ASN A 28 8.50 1.33 -7.67
CA ASN A 28 8.69 1.23 -9.13
C ASN A 28 7.46 1.68 -9.94
N GLN A 29 6.53 2.39 -9.33
CA GLN A 29 5.39 2.95 -10.05
C GLN A 29 5.84 3.98 -11.11
N THR A 30 5.14 4.04 -12.24
CA THR A 30 5.37 5.08 -13.26
C THR A 30 5.09 6.48 -12.71
N TYR A 31 4.15 6.58 -11.76
CA TYR A 31 3.89 7.80 -11.00
C TYR A 31 4.88 7.88 -9.85
N GLU A 32 5.89 8.72 -9.95
CA GLU A 32 7.02 8.76 -9.01
C GLU A 32 6.75 9.56 -7.73
N ASN A 33 5.80 10.49 -7.76
CA ASN A 33 5.55 11.38 -6.62
C ASN A 33 4.71 10.69 -5.54
N ILE A 34 5.34 9.77 -4.82
CA ILE A 34 4.70 8.98 -3.76
C ILE A 34 5.51 9.03 -2.46
N HIS A 35 4.82 8.76 -1.36
CA HIS A 35 5.47 8.45 -0.09
C HIS A 35 4.78 7.23 0.52
N LEU A 36 5.56 6.23 0.88
CA LEU A 36 5.06 4.97 1.45
C LEU A 36 5.15 5.02 2.98
N TYR A 37 4.00 4.88 3.63
CA TYR A 37 3.89 4.77 5.08
C TYR A 37 3.60 3.32 5.45
N ILE A 38 4.56 2.66 6.09
CA ILE A 38 4.43 1.28 6.55
C ILE A 38 4.09 1.31 8.04
N GLY A 39 3.03 0.62 8.44
CA GLY A 39 2.65 0.46 9.84
C GLY A 39 2.91 -0.96 10.30
N ALA A 40 3.89 -1.16 11.20
CA ALA A 40 4.16 -2.45 11.80
C ALA A 40 3.23 -2.64 13.02
N ASP A 41 2.26 -3.53 12.88
CA ASP A 41 1.20 -3.76 13.86
C ASP A 41 1.67 -4.67 15.00
N GLY A 42 2.42 -4.10 15.92
CA GLY A 42 3.02 -4.80 17.03
C GLY A 42 4.35 -5.45 16.69
N PRO A 43 4.92 -6.24 17.62
CA PRO A 43 6.20 -6.90 17.40
C PRO A 43 6.16 -7.85 16.21
N VAL A 44 7.22 -7.82 15.41
CA VAL A 44 7.41 -8.69 14.24
C VAL A 44 8.69 -9.53 14.43
N GLY A 45 8.80 -10.63 13.68
CA GLY A 45 9.98 -11.46 13.71
C GLY A 45 11.22 -10.73 13.17
N LYS A 46 12.38 -11.30 13.43
CA LYS A 46 13.68 -10.70 13.06
C LYS A 46 13.81 -10.43 11.57
N ASP A 47 13.43 -11.38 10.73
CA ASP A 47 13.55 -11.23 9.27
C ASP A 47 12.68 -10.07 8.75
N LEU A 48 11.45 -9.97 9.25
CA LEU A 48 10.54 -8.93 8.87
C LEU A 48 10.99 -7.57 9.40
N GLU A 49 11.46 -7.51 10.65
CA GLU A 49 12.01 -6.29 11.22
C GLU A 49 13.19 -5.77 10.41
N GLU A 50 14.13 -6.63 10.04
CA GLU A 50 15.28 -6.27 9.22
C GLU A 50 14.85 -5.76 7.85
N CYS A 51 13.89 -6.43 7.21
CA CYS A 51 13.30 -6.00 5.95
C CYS A 51 12.74 -4.58 6.05
N LEU A 52 11.91 -4.31 7.06
CA LEU A 52 11.31 -2.99 7.26
C LEU A 52 12.36 -1.92 7.56
N ARG A 53 13.38 -2.23 8.33
CA ARG A 53 14.48 -1.29 8.62
C ARG A 53 15.26 -0.93 7.37
N GLN A 54 15.49 -1.88 6.47
CA GLN A 54 16.15 -1.60 5.18
C GLN A 54 15.33 -0.67 4.32
N TYR A 55 14.01 -0.94 4.18
CA TYR A 55 13.13 -0.05 3.42
C TYR A 55 13.00 1.33 4.05
N GLY A 56 13.02 1.42 5.38
CA GLY A 56 12.96 2.69 6.10
C GLY A 56 14.15 3.62 5.85
N LYS A 57 15.21 3.13 5.21
CA LYS A 57 16.36 3.97 4.81
C LYS A 57 16.07 4.77 3.53
N ASP A 58 15.09 4.36 2.75
CA ASP A 58 14.66 5.11 1.56
C ASP A 58 13.91 6.36 2.02
N GLU A 59 14.27 7.52 1.47
CA GLU A 59 13.65 8.79 1.84
C GLU A 59 12.17 8.90 1.48
N ARG A 60 11.68 8.00 0.60
CA ARG A 60 10.27 7.91 0.22
C ARG A 60 9.46 6.99 1.13
N ILE A 61 10.08 6.44 2.17
CA ILE A 61 9.43 5.48 3.08
C ILE A 61 9.55 5.94 4.52
N SER A 62 8.44 5.88 5.23
CA SER A 62 8.39 6.05 6.69
C SER A 62 7.82 4.79 7.31
N VAL A 63 8.43 4.29 8.38
CA VAL A 63 7.94 3.12 9.11
C VAL A 63 7.47 3.55 10.49
N GLU A 64 6.20 3.26 10.79
CA GLU A 64 5.61 3.46 12.11
C GLU A 64 5.63 2.14 12.88
N TRP A 65 6.32 2.12 14.02
CA TRP A 65 6.45 0.94 14.86
C TRP A 65 5.47 1.03 16.02
N PHE A 66 4.40 0.22 15.98
CA PHE A 66 3.42 0.18 17.07
C PHE A 66 3.84 -0.86 18.11
N LYS A 67 3.60 -0.57 19.38
CA LYS A 67 4.03 -1.44 20.49
C LYS A 67 3.21 -2.72 20.59
N GLU A 68 1.93 -2.67 20.22
CA GLU A 68 0.99 -3.77 20.37
C GLU A 68 0.28 -4.06 19.07
N ASN A 69 -0.05 -5.33 18.85
CA ASN A 69 -0.92 -5.74 17.76
C ASN A 69 -2.35 -5.31 18.08
N ARG A 70 -2.90 -4.38 17.30
CA ARG A 70 -4.23 -3.84 17.51
C ARG A 70 -5.20 -4.13 16.38
N GLY A 71 -4.73 -4.77 15.31
CA GLY A 71 -5.53 -5.15 14.17
C GLY A 71 -5.47 -4.18 13.00
N LEU A 72 -5.84 -4.69 11.83
CA LEU A 72 -5.73 -4.00 10.54
C LEU A 72 -6.43 -2.64 10.52
N ALA A 73 -7.70 -2.59 10.98
CA ALA A 73 -8.50 -1.37 10.92
C ALA A 73 -7.88 -0.23 11.74
N ILE A 74 -7.34 -0.55 12.92
CA ILE A 74 -6.72 0.45 13.79
C ILE A 74 -5.44 0.99 13.18
N VAL A 75 -4.59 0.11 12.64
CA VAL A 75 -3.35 0.52 11.97
C VAL A 75 -3.64 1.40 10.76
N LEU A 76 -4.62 1.01 9.93
CA LEU A 76 -5.03 1.82 8.79
C LEU A 76 -5.52 3.20 9.21
N ASN A 77 -6.32 3.30 10.28
CA ASN A 77 -6.78 4.58 10.80
C ASN A 77 -5.63 5.44 11.31
N ASP A 78 -4.66 4.85 12.00
CA ASP A 78 -3.49 5.58 12.48
C ASP A 78 -2.64 6.10 11.33
N LEU A 79 -2.40 5.28 10.30
CA LEU A 79 -1.68 5.71 9.11
C LEU A 79 -2.43 6.81 8.35
N LEU A 80 -3.75 6.69 8.22
CA LEU A 80 -4.59 7.74 7.62
C LEU A 80 -4.48 9.06 8.40
N THR A 81 -4.46 8.99 9.73
CA THR A 81 -4.30 10.18 10.57
C THR A 81 -2.96 10.87 10.29
N VAL A 82 -1.88 10.11 10.15
CA VAL A 82 -0.57 10.65 9.78
C VAL A 82 -0.63 11.36 8.43
N CYS A 83 -1.28 10.74 7.44
CA CYS A 83 -1.43 11.31 6.11
C CYS A 83 -2.26 12.60 6.11
N PHE A 84 -3.37 12.62 6.85
CA PHE A 84 -4.20 13.83 7.00
C PHE A 84 -3.43 14.98 7.63
N LYS A 85 -2.69 14.71 8.68
CA LYS A 85 -1.87 15.74 9.35
C LYS A 85 -0.77 16.28 8.46
N ALA A 86 -0.25 15.43 7.56
CA ALA A 86 0.76 15.83 6.58
C ALA A 86 0.19 16.60 5.38
N GLY A 87 -1.14 16.67 5.25
CA GLY A 87 -1.81 17.44 4.20
C GLY A 87 -2.00 16.71 2.87
N TYR A 88 -1.94 15.38 2.86
CA TYR A 88 -2.18 14.62 1.62
C TYR A 88 -3.64 14.68 1.19
N GLU A 89 -3.84 14.95 -0.09
CA GLU A 89 -5.17 14.90 -0.73
C GLU A 89 -5.51 13.48 -1.21
N TYR A 90 -4.49 12.72 -1.64
CA TYR A 90 -4.67 11.37 -2.18
C TYR A 90 -3.95 10.35 -1.32
N VAL A 91 -4.67 9.30 -0.95
CA VAL A 91 -4.14 8.18 -0.18
C VAL A 91 -4.49 6.87 -0.89
N ALA A 92 -3.49 6.03 -1.09
CA ALA A 92 -3.66 4.69 -1.66
C ALA A 92 -3.43 3.64 -0.58
N ARG A 93 -4.24 2.60 -0.61
CA ARG A 93 -4.08 1.44 0.28
C ARG A 93 -3.33 0.33 -0.43
N MET A 94 -2.45 -0.36 0.29
CA MET A 94 -1.69 -1.51 -0.20
C MET A 94 -1.64 -2.59 0.87
N ASP A 95 -1.89 -3.83 0.50
CA ASP A 95 -1.71 -4.97 1.40
C ASP A 95 -0.31 -5.56 1.25
N ALA A 96 0.22 -6.12 2.34
CA ALA A 96 1.62 -6.56 2.43
C ALA A 96 1.95 -7.78 1.55
N ASP A 97 0.94 -8.48 1.05
CA ASP A 97 1.07 -9.66 0.18
C ASP A 97 0.61 -9.41 -1.26
N ASP A 98 0.31 -8.15 -1.60
CA ASP A 98 -0.11 -7.77 -2.95
C ASP A 98 1.03 -7.11 -3.72
N ILE A 99 0.88 -7.09 -5.04
CA ILE A 99 1.79 -6.40 -5.96
C ILE A 99 0.98 -5.43 -6.79
N SER A 100 1.38 -4.15 -6.79
CA SER A 100 0.74 -3.14 -7.62
C SER A 100 1.32 -3.16 -9.04
N MET A 101 0.44 -3.11 -10.05
CA MET A 101 0.88 -2.96 -11.43
C MET A 101 1.59 -1.61 -11.60
N PRO A 102 2.61 -1.52 -12.48
CA PRO A 102 3.43 -0.30 -12.58
C PRO A 102 2.67 0.99 -12.84
N GLU A 103 1.56 0.94 -13.56
CA GLU A 103 0.79 2.12 -13.96
C GLU A 103 -0.43 2.39 -13.06
N ARG A 104 -0.56 1.64 -11.95
CA ARG A 104 -1.73 1.75 -11.07
C ARG A 104 -2.00 3.18 -10.63
N PHE A 105 -1.03 3.85 -10.05
CA PHE A 105 -1.24 5.19 -9.49
C PHE A 105 -1.43 6.24 -10.57
N GLU A 106 -0.70 6.14 -11.68
CA GLU A 106 -0.88 7.03 -12.81
C GLU A 106 -2.33 7.01 -13.31
N LYS A 107 -2.88 5.82 -13.48
CA LYS A 107 -4.26 5.63 -13.97
C LYS A 107 -5.29 6.04 -12.92
N GLN A 108 -5.11 5.65 -11.67
CA GLN A 108 -6.07 5.94 -10.61
C GLN A 108 -6.14 7.42 -10.26
N ILE A 109 -4.98 8.10 -10.17
CA ILE A 109 -4.98 9.54 -9.90
C ILE A 109 -5.57 10.35 -11.07
N ALA A 110 -5.27 9.96 -12.30
CA ALA A 110 -5.86 10.60 -13.48
C ALA A 110 -7.38 10.46 -13.49
N TYR A 111 -7.87 9.29 -13.14
CA TYR A 111 -9.32 9.05 -13.05
C TYR A 111 -9.97 9.94 -11.98
N LEU A 112 -9.40 10.00 -10.78
CA LEU A 112 -9.93 10.84 -9.70
C LEU A 112 -9.90 12.33 -10.06
N GLN A 113 -8.86 12.79 -10.73
CA GLN A 113 -8.75 14.19 -11.17
C GLN A 113 -9.77 14.54 -12.24
N GLN A 114 -10.12 13.59 -13.13
CA GLN A 114 -11.13 13.77 -14.17
C GLN A 114 -12.56 13.65 -13.64
N HIS A 115 -12.73 13.03 -12.48
CA HIS A 115 -14.04 12.76 -11.87
C HIS A 115 -14.07 13.30 -10.43
N PRO A 116 -14.10 14.63 -10.24
CA PRO A 116 -14.04 15.22 -8.89
C PRO A 116 -15.21 14.85 -7.99
N GLU A 117 -16.30 14.32 -8.55
CA GLU A 117 -17.45 13.79 -7.81
C GLU A 117 -17.19 12.43 -7.15
N ILE A 118 -16.09 11.75 -7.55
CA ILE A 118 -15.75 10.43 -7.03
C ILE A 118 -14.72 10.55 -5.92
N ASP A 119 -14.98 9.90 -4.79
CA ASP A 119 -14.10 9.93 -3.62
C ASP A 119 -13.16 8.72 -3.56
N VAL A 120 -13.57 7.56 -4.10
CA VAL A 120 -12.82 6.30 -4.04
C VAL A 120 -12.79 5.62 -5.39
N VAL A 121 -11.61 5.19 -5.82
CA VAL A 121 -11.43 4.39 -7.03
C VAL A 121 -10.73 3.07 -6.69
N GLY A 122 -11.18 1.99 -7.29
CA GLY A 122 -10.54 0.68 -7.23
C GLY A 122 -10.15 0.20 -8.61
N GLY A 123 -9.46 -0.93 -8.66
CA GLY A 123 -9.05 -1.58 -9.91
C GLY A 123 -9.38 -3.06 -9.91
N ALA A 124 -9.21 -3.68 -11.07
CA ALA A 124 -9.31 -5.14 -11.19
C ALA A 124 -8.12 -5.82 -10.49
N ILE A 125 -8.34 -7.05 -10.05
CA ILE A 125 -7.33 -7.86 -9.36
C ILE A 125 -7.05 -9.09 -10.20
N GLU A 126 -5.76 -9.37 -10.44
CA GLU A 126 -5.32 -10.65 -10.98
C GLU A 126 -4.81 -11.52 -9.84
N GLU A 127 -5.39 -12.71 -9.69
CA GLU A 127 -4.95 -13.64 -8.64
C GLU A 127 -3.61 -14.28 -9.00
N ILE A 128 -2.70 -14.30 -8.04
CA ILE A 128 -1.38 -14.92 -8.16
C ILE A 128 -1.20 -16.01 -7.10
N ASP A 129 -0.34 -16.99 -7.40
CA ASP A 129 0.02 -18.05 -6.44
C ASP A 129 1.18 -17.57 -5.52
N GLU A 130 1.63 -18.46 -4.62
CA GLU A 130 2.72 -18.18 -3.68
C GLU A 130 4.06 -17.84 -4.36
N ASN A 131 4.20 -18.15 -5.65
CA ASN A 131 5.37 -17.83 -6.46
C ASN A 131 5.14 -16.59 -7.33
N SER A 132 4.09 -15.82 -7.06
CA SER A 132 3.70 -14.61 -7.80
C SER A 132 3.34 -14.86 -9.28
N LYS A 133 2.95 -16.10 -9.60
CA LYS A 133 2.49 -16.44 -10.94
C LYS A 133 0.98 -16.31 -11.05
N SER A 134 0.50 -15.80 -12.18
CA SER A 134 -0.93 -15.66 -12.44
C SER A 134 -1.65 -17.01 -12.36
N ARG A 135 -2.79 -17.00 -11.67
CA ARG A 135 -3.72 -18.13 -11.64
C ARG A 135 -4.72 -18.09 -12.79
N GLY A 136 -4.58 -17.14 -13.71
CA GLY A 136 -5.45 -16.98 -14.86
C GLY A 136 -6.83 -16.43 -14.52
N LYS A 137 -7.01 -15.86 -13.33
CA LYS A 137 -8.29 -15.33 -12.88
C LYS A 137 -8.18 -13.84 -12.61
N ILE A 138 -9.05 -13.05 -13.25
CA ILE A 138 -9.14 -11.61 -13.05
C ILE A 138 -10.49 -11.30 -12.41
N ILE A 139 -10.45 -10.60 -11.28
CA ILE A 139 -11.65 -10.16 -10.55
C ILE A 139 -11.87 -8.69 -10.87
N VAL A 140 -13.05 -8.39 -11.44
CA VAL A 140 -13.47 -7.02 -11.75
C VAL A 140 -14.65 -6.66 -10.86
N TYR A 141 -14.52 -5.56 -10.13
CA TYR A 141 -15.57 -5.07 -9.25
C TYR A 141 -16.56 -4.20 -10.02
N PRO A 142 -17.84 -4.10 -9.57
CA PRO A 142 -18.82 -3.21 -10.18
C PRO A 142 -18.34 -1.76 -10.20
N GLU A 143 -18.71 -1.01 -11.24
CA GLU A 143 -18.36 0.42 -11.35
C GLU A 143 -19.10 1.29 -10.32
N THR A 144 -20.25 0.82 -9.84
CA THR A 144 -21.05 1.52 -8.84
C THR A 144 -21.39 0.57 -7.69
N PRO A 145 -21.52 1.09 -6.46
CA PRO A 145 -21.99 0.28 -5.33
C PRO A 145 -23.39 -0.26 -5.61
N GLU A 146 -23.62 -1.54 -5.29
CA GLU A 146 -24.94 -2.17 -5.37
C GLU A 146 -25.70 -1.99 -4.07
#